data_d37fcc7b09c4049970735ef63680e11a
#
_entry.id   d37fcc7b09c4049970735ef63680e11a
#
_cell.length_a   1.000
_cell.length_b   1.000
_cell.length_c   1.000
_cell.angle_alpha   90.00
_cell.angle_beta   90.00
_cell.angle_gamma   90.00
#
_symmetry.space_group_name_H-M   'P 1'
#
loop_
_entity.id
_entity.type
_entity.pdbx_description
1 polymer ?
#
loop_
_entity_poly.entity_id
_entity_poly.type
_entity_poly.pdbx_seq_one_letter_code
_entity_poly.pdbx_strand_id
1 'polypeptide(L)'
;IKKENPDIVSLQEIERNTEINPWDTPKKLSELTGMKYYYFAHALDIPTGGDYGNVILSKYPVSEEKSFKLSVLKEGDYVRSFGYVKVVKEGKEFYFATTHLDHKYEDAARLKQVDEILACVEHLDKPVILGGDLNSRRGSATMAAFQKYFTVNCLSDGAPWTVPVPSPAYACDWLIYAPNEAFTVKAYNVCYWADKESDHYPVVATYLIK
;
A
#
# COMPACT_ATOMS: atom_id res chain seq x y z
N ILE A 1 -1.66 -14.46 -2.25
CA ILE A 1 -2.28 -13.74 -3.38
C ILE A 1 -3.24 -14.67 -4.13
N LYS A 2 -2.79 -15.81 -4.70
CA LYS A 2 -3.64 -16.70 -5.53
C LYS A 2 -4.93 -17.16 -4.84
N LYS A 3 -4.90 -17.46 -3.56
CA LYS A 3 -6.07 -17.93 -2.79
C LYS A 3 -7.19 -16.89 -2.74
N GLU A 4 -6.83 -15.63 -2.51
CA GLU A 4 -7.79 -14.51 -2.49
C GLU A 4 -8.15 -14.01 -3.89
N ASN A 5 -7.30 -14.29 -4.88
CA ASN A 5 -7.50 -13.92 -6.29
C ASN A 5 -7.88 -12.43 -6.50
N PRO A 6 -7.18 -11.48 -5.87
CA PRO A 6 -7.52 -10.07 -5.94
C PRO A 6 -7.33 -9.51 -7.36
N ASP A 7 -7.99 -8.39 -7.64
CA ASP A 7 -7.84 -7.65 -8.89
C ASP A 7 -6.54 -6.86 -8.93
N ILE A 8 -6.18 -6.25 -7.79
CA ILE A 8 -4.99 -5.42 -7.62
C ILE A 8 -4.41 -5.70 -6.24
N VAL A 9 -3.09 -5.64 -6.12
CA VAL A 9 -2.35 -5.87 -4.86
C VAL A 9 -1.33 -4.77 -4.65
N SER A 10 -1.23 -4.28 -3.41
CA SER A 10 -0.13 -3.47 -2.90
C SER A 10 0.75 -4.34 -2.02
N LEU A 11 2.05 -4.35 -2.28
CA LEU A 11 3.06 -5.09 -1.52
C LEU A 11 4.13 -4.11 -1.05
N GLN A 12 4.50 -4.22 0.21
CA GLN A 12 5.55 -3.44 0.83
C GLN A 12 6.80 -4.31 1.03
N GLU A 13 7.94 -3.65 1.29
CA GLU A 13 9.22 -4.30 1.59
C GLU A 13 9.72 -5.25 0.50
N ILE A 14 9.54 -4.84 -0.76
CA ILE A 14 9.99 -5.64 -1.88
C ILE A 14 11.42 -5.24 -2.27
N GLU A 15 12.32 -6.20 -2.13
CA GLU A 15 13.66 -6.14 -2.70
C GLU A 15 13.68 -6.70 -4.12
N ARG A 16 14.52 -6.14 -4.98
CA ARG A 16 14.79 -6.72 -6.30
C ARG A 16 16.27 -6.61 -6.65
N ASN A 17 16.78 -7.62 -7.34
CA ASN A 17 18.18 -7.68 -7.83
C ASN A 17 19.22 -7.48 -6.71
N THR A 18 18.90 -7.88 -5.47
CA THR A 18 19.82 -7.82 -4.33
C THR A 18 20.62 -9.11 -4.22
N GLU A 19 21.66 -9.11 -3.40
CA GLU A 19 22.45 -10.32 -3.11
C GLU A 19 21.59 -11.44 -2.54
N ILE A 20 20.62 -11.10 -1.66
CA ILE A 20 19.70 -12.06 -1.02
C ILE A 20 18.56 -12.44 -1.96
N ASN A 21 18.01 -11.47 -2.68
CA ASN A 21 16.93 -11.64 -3.65
C ASN A 21 17.42 -11.28 -5.07
N PRO A 22 18.15 -12.17 -5.77
CA PRO A 22 18.79 -11.86 -7.06
C PRO A 22 17.79 -11.80 -8.24
N TRP A 23 16.52 -11.71 -7.94
CA TRP A 23 15.45 -11.70 -8.92
C TRP A 23 14.90 -10.28 -9.11
N ASP A 24 14.37 -10.01 -10.29
CA ASP A 24 13.34 -8.97 -10.45
C ASP A 24 12.06 -9.48 -9.76
N THR A 25 11.98 -9.25 -8.45
CA THR A 25 10.91 -9.80 -7.60
C THR A 25 9.52 -9.36 -8.06
N PRO A 26 9.27 -8.09 -8.46
CA PRO A 26 7.99 -7.68 -9.04
C PRO A 26 7.58 -8.50 -10.26
N LYS A 27 8.51 -8.69 -11.21
CA LYS A 27 8.29 -9.50 -12.39
C LYS A 27 7.99 -10.96 -12.04
N LYS A 28 8.79 -11.55 -11.16
CA LYS A 28 8.59 -12.93 -10.70
C LYS A 28 7.25 -13.14 -10.00
N LEU A 29 6.82 -12.19 -9.18
CA LEU A 29 5.50 -12.23 -8.55
C LEU A 29 4.37 -12.11 -9.57
N SER A 30 4.51 -11.23 -10.57
CA SER A 30 3.59 -11.12 -11.70
C SER A 30 3.43 -12.46 -12.41
N GLU A 31 4.53 -13.11 -12.79
CA GLU A 31 4.53 -14.43 -13.44
C GLU A 31 3.89 -15.52 -12.57
N LEU A 32 4.26 -15.59 -11.30
CA LEU A 32 3.76 -16.60 -10.36
C LEU A 32 2.27 -16.43 -10.05
N THR A 33 1.76 -15.21 -10.02
CA THR A 33 0.36 -14.92 -9.67
C THR A 33 -0.56 -14.86 -10.88
N GLY A 34 0.00 -14.67 -12.09
CA GLY A 34 -0.75 -14.40 -13.31
C GLY A 34 -1.29 -12.96 -13.41
N MET A 35 -0.87 -12.08 -12.51
CA MET A 35 -1.20 -10.64 -12.56
C MET A 35 -0.23 -9.96 -13.53
N LYS A 36 -0.69 -9.72 -14.76
CA LYS A 36 0.17 -9.39 -15.91
C LYS A 36 0.86 -8.04 -15.83
N TYR A 37 0.31 -7.10 -15.06
CA TYR A 37 0.81 -5.74 -14.97
C TYR A 37 1.37 -5.49 -13.58
N TYR A 38 2.50 -4.80 -13.50
CA TYR A 38 3.10 -4.44 -12.23
C TYR A 38 3.84 -3.11 -12.34
N TYR A 39 3.92 -2.41 -11.23
CA TYR A 39 4.69 -1.18 -11.08
C TYR A 39 5.52 -1.25 -9.80
N PHE A 40 6.79 -0.84 -9.86
CA PHE A 40 7.69 -0.78 -8.73
C PHE A 40 7.92 0.67 -8.30
N ALA A 41 7.39 1.04 -7.14
CA ALA A 41 7.60 2.35 -6.52
C ALA A 41 8.90 2.30 -5.70
N HIS A 42 10.00 2.70 -6.34
CA HIS A 42 11.35 2.67 -5.79
C HIS A 42 11.47 3.59 -4.56
N ALA A 43 12.05 3.10 -3.48
CA ALA A 43 12.34 3.86 -2.26
C ALA A 43 13.84 4.18 -2.13
N LEU A 44 14.68 3.15 -2.16
CA LEU A 44 16.13 3.32 -2.00
C LEU A 44 16.93 2.25 -2.75
N ASP A 45 18.19 2.58 -3.04
CA ASP A 45 19.19 1.64 -3.53
C ASP A 45 19.83 0.94 -2.31
N ILE A 46 19.99 -0.39 -2.40
CA ILE A 46 20.66 -1.16 -1.35
C ILE A 46 22.16 -1.07 -1.56
N PRO A 47 22.97 -0.72 -0.54
CA PRO A 47 24.40 -0.48 -0.69
C PRO A 47 25.19 -1.68 -1.28
N THR A 48 24.71 -2.91 -1.06
CA THR A 48 25.29 -4.15 -1.60
C THR A 48 24.78 -4.50 -2.99
N GLY A 49 23.96 -3.66 -3.59
CA GLY A 49 23.34 -3.82 -4.90
C GLY A 49 21.85 -4.13 -4.84
N GLY A 50 21.14 -3.70 -5.88
CA GLY A 50 19.70 -3.84 -6.01
C GLY A 50 18.90 -2.73 -5.35
N ASP A 51 17.58 -2.91 -5.34
CA ASP A 51 16.61 -1.88 -4.97
C ASP A 51 15.64 -2.40 -3.88
N TYR A 52 15.07 -1.44 -3.14
CA TYR A 52 13.98 -1.67 -2.19
C TYR A 52 12.84 -0.68 -2.42
N GLY A 53 11.60 -1.17 -2.28
CA GLY A 53 10.43 -0.32 -2.48
C GLY A 53 9.11 -1.05 -2.29
N ASN A 54 8.07 -0.49 -2.91
CA ASN A 54 6.72 -1.04 -2.89
C ASN A 54 6.33 -1.50 -4.29
N VAL A 55 5.41 -2.45 -4.38
CA VAL A 55 4.94 -2.99 -5.66
C VAL A 55 3.42 -2.91 -5.75
N ILE A 56 2.93 -2.52 -6.91
CA ILE A 56 1.56 -2.73 -7.32
C ILE A 56 1.55 -3.87 -8.34
N LEU A 57 0.74 -4.91 -8.10
CA LEU A 57 0.41 -5.93 -9.11
C LEU A 57 -1.04 -5.73 -9.55
N SER A 58 -1.32 -5.89 -10.84
CA SER A 58 -2.68 -5.74 -11.38
C SER A 58 -3.00 -6.80 -12.43
N LYS A 59 -4.26 -7.26 -12.43
CA LYS A 59 -4.81 -8.05 -13.54
C LYS A 59 -5.16 -7.18 -14.74
N TYR A 60 -5.38 -5.89 -14.53
CA TYR A 60 -5.80 -4.91 -15.52
C TYR A 60 -4.63 -4.08 -15.99
N PRO A 61 -4.68 -3.55 -17.23
CA PRO A 61 -3.67 -2.61 -17.71
C PRO A 61 -3.52 -1.42 -16.78
N VAL A 62 -2.27 -0.99 -16.59
CA VAL A 62 -1.93 0.19 -15.82
C VAL A 62 -1.33 1.27 -16.72
N SER A 63 -1.52 2.51 -16.35
CA SER A 63 -0.99 3.70 -17.02
C SER A 63 -0.75 4.80 -15.98
N GLU A 64 -0.20 5.94 -16.41
CA GLU A 64 0.08 7.09 -15.55
C GLU A 64 0.85 6.69 -14.28
N GLU A 65 1.86 5.85 -14.47
CA GLU A 65 2.70 5.33 -13.39
C GLU A 65 3.59 6.44 -12.82
N LYS A 66 3.46 6.71 -11.52
CA LYS A 66 4.30 7.71 -10.83
C LYS A 66 4.69 7.24 -9.44
N SER A 67 5.90 7.59 -9.03
CA SER A 67 6.34 7.45 -7.65
C SER A 67 7.33 8.54 -7.26
N PHE A 68 7.44 8.79 -5.97
CA PHE A 68 8.44 9.67 -5.40
C PHE A 68 8.87 9.18 -4.01
N LYS A 69 10.08 9.57 -3.62
CA LYS A 69 10.62 9.30 -2.30
C LYS A 69 9.98 10.23 -1.30
N LEU A 70 9.55 9.68 -0.17
CA LEU A 70 9.02 10.45 0.94
C LEU A 70 10.16 11.02 1.79
N SER A 71 9.95 12.20 2.34
CA SER A 71 10.93 12.86 3.17
C SER A 71 11.28 12.07 4.42
N VAL A 72 12.54 12.14 4.79
CA VAL A 72 13.06 11.70 6.10
C VAL A 72 13.26 12.89 7.02
N LEU A 73 13.24 12.68 8.34
CA LEU A 73 13.51 13.74 9.31
C LEU A 73 14.99 13.91 9.63
N LYS A 74 15.75 12.82 9.54
CA LYS A 74 17.19 12.81 9.84
C LYS A 74 17.94 12.07 8.74
N GLU A 75 19.15 12.48 8.49
CA GLU A 75 20.07 11.73 7.65
C GLU A 75 20.28 10.32 8.23
N GLY A 76 20.26 9.31 7.34
CA GLY A 76 20.36 7.90 7.71
C GLY A 76 19.03 7.25 8.11
N ASP A 77 17.90 7.98 8.13
CA ASP A 77 16.59 7.38 8.27
C ASP A 77 16.21 6.58 7.01
N TYR A 78 15.40 5.54 7.18
CA TYR A 78 14.91 4.75 6.04
C TYR A 78 14.06 5.60 5.10
N VAL A 79 14.52 5.71 3.86
CA VAL A 79 13.75 6.37 2.81
C VAL A 79 12.57 5.51 2.42
N ARG A 80 11.38 6.09 2.46
CA ARG A 80 10.12 5.47 2.06
C ARG A 80 9.67 6.03 0.72
N SER A 81 8.70 5.37 0.08
CA SER A 81 8.13 5.85 -1.18
C SER A 81 6.61 5.80 -1.18
N PHE A 82 6.04 6.68 -1.96
CA PHE A 82 4.66 6.62 -2.41
C PHE A 82 4.67 6.40 -3.92
N GLY A 83 3.75 5.56 -4.41
CA GLY A 83 3.57 5.36 -5.84
C GLY A 83 2.13 5.06 -6.18
N TYR A 84 1.73 5.36 -7.42
CA TYR A 84 0.39 5.07 -7.91
C TYR A 84 0.40 4.75 -9.41
N VAL A 85 -0.65 4.08 -9.83
CA VAL A 85 -0.97 3.77 -11.22
C VAL A 85 -2.43 4.07 -11.48
N LYS A 86 -2.76 4.45 -12.72
CA LYS A 86 -4.14 4.54 -13.18
C LYS A 86 -4.58 3.19 -13.72
N VAL A 87 -5.76 2.75 -13.34
CA VAL A 87 -6.34 1.47 -13.72
C VAL A 87 -7.70 1.70 -14.38
N VAL A 88 -7.98 0.89 -15.41
CA VAL A 88 -9.31 0.83 -16.03
C VAL A 88 -9.89 -0.55 -15.82
N LYS A 89 -11.00 -0.63 -15.10
CA LYS A 89 -11.76 -1.87 -14.89
C LYS A 89 -13.21 -1.66 -15.31
N GLU A 90 -13.68 -2.47 -16.27
CA GLU A 90 -15.07 -2.42 -16.76
C GLU A 90 -15.52 -1.00 -17.19
N GLY A 91 -14.61 -0.26 -17.82
CA GLY A 91 -14.83 1.11 -18.27
C GLY A 91 -14.75 2.19 -17.18
N LYS A 92 -14.48 1.83 -15.95
CA LYS A 92 -14.29 2.76 -14.83
C LYS A 92 -12.81 2.99 -14.57
N GLU A 93 -12.44 4.27 -14.48
CA GLU A 93 -11.07 4.71 -14.22
C GLU A 93 -10.90 5.07 -12.73
N PHE A 94 -9.80 4.64 -12.15
CA PHE A 94 -9.40 5.01 -10.80
C PHE A 94 -7.89 4.87 -10.63
N TYR A 95 -7.33 5.53 -9.62
CA TYR A 95 -5.94 5.31 -9.22
C TYR A 95 -5.86 4.26 -8.12
N PHE A 96 -4.84 3.42 -8.21
CA PHE A 96 -4.45 2.55 -7.11
C PHE A 96 -3.05 2.95 -6.66
N ALA A 97 -2.91 3.25 -5.38
CA ALA A 97 -1.67 3.74 -4.79
C ALA A 97 -1.11 2.78 -3.75
N THR A 98 0.19 2.86 -3.54
CA THR A 98 0.94 2.08 -2.55
C THR A 98 1.88 2.97 -1.76
N THR A 99 2.03 2.70 -0.47
CA THR A 99 3.03 3.34 0.38
C THR A 99 3.47 2.42 1.52
N HIS A 100 4.61 2.73 2.10
CA HIS A 100 5.06 2.22 3.38
C HIS A 100 5.62 3.42 4.15
N LEU A 101 5.00 3.82 5.25
CA LEU A 101 5.41 4.99 6.03
C LEU A 101 6.52 4.67 7.02
N ASP A 102 7.12 5.69 7.60
CA ASP A 102 8.17 5.56 8.62
C ASP A 102 7.67 4.74 9.82
N HIS A 103 8.52 3.83 10.31
CA HIS A 103 8.18 2.91 11.38
C HIS A 103 8.48 3.43 12.79
N LYS A 104 9.09 4.62 12.93
CA LYS A 104 9.48 5.16 14.22
C LYS A 104 8.28 5.41 15.11
N TYR A 105 8.52 5.34 16.43
CA TYR A 105 7.47 5.48 17.43
C TYR A 105 6.72 6.84 17.34
N GLU A 106 7.47 7.91 17.09
CA GLU A 106 6.89 9.25 16.99
C GLU A 106 6.25 9.51 15.61
N ASP A 107 5.11 10.21 15.60
CA ASP A 107 4.35 10.47 14.37
C ASP A 107 4.96 11.52 13.44
N ALA A 108 5.98 12.28 13.87
CA ALA A 108 6.46 13.45 13.14
C ALA A 108 6.89 13.16 11.69
N ALA A 109 7.62 12.04 11.47
CA ALA A 109 8.01 11.65 10.12
C ALA A 109 6.79 11.25 9.28
N ARG A 110 5.90 10.43 9.85
CA ARG A 110 4.68 9.99 9.19
C ARG A 110 3.74 11.14 8.83
N LEU A 111 3.56 12.13 9.71
CA LEU A 111 2.74 13.31 9.43
C LEU A 111 3.27 14.10 8.23
N LYS A 112 4.60 14.31 8.16
CA LYS A 112 5.22 14.95 7.00
C LYS A 112 5.00 14.12 5.72
N GLN A 113 5.17 12.81 5.80
CA GLN A 113 4.95 11.89 4.67
C GLN A 113 3.48 11.88 4.22
N VAL A 114 2.53 11.96 5.16
CA VAL A 114 1.10 12.10 4.84
C VAL A 114 0.83 13.40 4.12
N ASP A 115 1.38 14.54 4.57
CA ASP A 115 1.20 15.82 3.89
C ASP A 115 1.71 15.78 2.44
N GLU A 116 2.85 15.13 2.20
CA GLU A 116 3.41 14.92 0.85
C GLU A 116 2.50 14.05 -0.03
N ILE A 117 1.94 12.96 0.53
CA ILE A 117 1.00 12.09 -0.17
C ILE A 117 -0.29 12.85 -0.49
N LEU A 118 -0.86 13.59 0.47
CA LEU A 118 -2.09 14.36 0.27
C LEU A 118 -1.90 15.42 -0.80
N ALA A 119 -0.79 16.17 -0.78
CA ALA A 119 -0.46 17.15 -1.81
C ALA A 119 -0.38 16.53 -3.21
N CYS A 120 0.01 15.25 -3.31
CA CYS A 120 0.03 14.54 -4.60
C CYS A 120 -1.38 14.10 -5.01
N VAL A 121 -2.13 13.44 -4.11
CA VAL A 121 -3.41 12.81 -4.48
C VAL A 121 -4.53 13.83 -4.71
N GLU A 122 -4.46 15.03 -4.10
CA GLU A 122 -5.40 16.13 -4.33
C GLU A 122 -5.45 16.60 -5.80
N HIS A 123 -4.40 16.32 -6.58
CA HIS A 123 -4.33 16.67 -8.01
C HIS A 123 -4.74 15.53 -8.94
N LEU A 124 -5.13 14.37 -8.41
CA LEU A 124 -5.63 13.26 -9.23
C LEU A 124 -7.05 13.56 -9.72
N ASP A 125 -7.28 13.29 -11.01
CA ASP A 125 -8.57 13.57 -11.68
C ASP A 125 -9.60 12.45 -11.52
N LYS A 126 -9.21 11.31 -10.91
CA LYS A 126 -10.05 10.13 -10.69
C LYS A 126 -9.99 9.69 -9.24
N PRO A 127 -10.97 8.89 -8.78
CA PRO A 127 -10.95 8.30 -7.46
C PRO A 127 -9.68 7.49 -7.20
N VAL A 128 -9.25 7.43 -5.93
CA VAL A 128 -8.03 6.72 -5.53
C VAL A 128 -8.31 5.73 -4.40
N ILE A 129 -7.70 4.56 -4.49
CA ILE A 129 -7.56 3.59 -3.39
C ILE A 129 -6.08 3.55 -3.03
N LEU A 130 -5.76 3.76 -1.76
CA LEU A 130 -4.40 3.65 -1.23
C LEU A 130 -4.32 2.41 -0.34
N GLY A 131 -3.39 1.53 -0.65
CA GLY A 131 -3.03 0.37 0.17
C GLY A 131 -1.61 0.48 0.70
N GLY A 132 -1.38 0.04 1.93
CA GLY A 132 -0.02 0.00 2.46
C GLY A 132 0.09 -0.21 3.96
N ASP A 133 1.33 -0.43 4.38
CA ASP A 133 1.71 -0.33 5.79
C ASP A 133 1.88 1.15 6.16
N LEU A 134 0.88 1.69 6.85
CA LEU A 134 0.91 3.08 7.29
C LEU A 134 1.64 3.24 8.62
N ASN A 135 2.15 2.15 9.21
CA ASN A 135 2.83 2.14 10.52
C ASN A 135 2.05 2.91 11.60
N SER A 136 0.71 2.90 11.47
CA SER A 136 -0.16 3.77 12.25
C SER A 136 -1.43 3.07 12.67
N ARG A 137 -1.71 3.13 13.96
CA ARG A 137 -2.91 2.56 14.57
C ARG A 137 -4.12 3.45 14.35
N ARG A 138 -5.30 2.86 14.34
CA ARG A 138 -6.56 3.61 14.38
C ARG A 138 -6.53 4.62 15.54
N GLY A 139 -6.94 5.86 15.24
CA GLY A 139 -6.96 6.95 16.23
C GLY A 139 -5.61 7.66 16.44
N SER A 140 -4.54 7.26 15.75
CA SER A 140 -3.27 8.01 15.76
C SER A 140 -3.40 9.35 15.02
N ALA A 141 -2.46 10.26 15.28
CA ALA A 141 -2.40 11.54 14.57
C ALA A 141 -2.21 11.35 13.06
N THR A 142 -1.42 10.36 12.66
CA THR A 142 -1.21 9.97 11.25
C THR A 142 -2.53 9.56 10.59
N MET A 143 -3.33 8.68 11.22
CA MET A 143 -4.62 8.26 10.67
C MET A 143 -5.63 9.41 10.64
N ALA A 144 -5.62 10.29 11.65
CA ALA A 144 -6.44 11.50 11.65
C ALA A 144 -6.06 12.47 10.52
N ALA A 145 -4.77 12.54 10.15
CA ALA A 145 -4.31 13.32 9.01
C ALA A 145 -4.84 12.74 7.69
N PHE A 146 -4.74 11.43 7.47
CA PHE A 146 -5.34 10.78 6.29
C PHE A 146 -6.85 10.98 6.19
N GLN A 147 -7.56 10.95 7.32
CA GLN A 147 -9.02 11.10 7.35
C GLN A 147 -9.53 12.48 6.91
N LYS A 148 -8.65 13.47 6.77
CA LYS A 148 -9.02 14.77 6.16
C LYS A 148 -9.38 14.64 4.68
N TYR A 149 -8.86 13.63 4.01
CA TYR A 149 -9.05 13.39 2.58
C TYR A 149 -9.60 12.00 2.27
N PHE A 150 -9.07 10.97 2.92
CA PHE A 150 -9.44 9.58 2.70
C PHE A 150 -10.53 9.10 3.66
N THR A 151 -11.38 8.22 3.15
CA THR A 151 -12.27 7.40 3.98
C THR A 151 -11.50 6.19 4.50
N VAL A 152 -11.46 6.07 5.83
CA VAL A 152 -10.90 4.91 6.53
C VAL A 152 -12.07 4.06 7.03
N ASN A 153 -12.46 3.05 6.24
CA ASN A 153 -13.62 2.22 6.55
C ASN A 153 -13.23 0.75 6.55
N CYS A 154 -13.24 0.13 7.72
CA CYS A 154 -12.96 -1.29 7.90
C CYS A 154 -14.20 -2.11 8.31
N LEU A 155 -15.41 -1.64 8.04
CA LEU A 155 -16.72 -2.31 8.28
C LEU A 155 -16.97 -2.82 9.72
N SER A 156 -16.03 -2.72 10.63
CA SER A 156 -16.15 -3.16 12.02
C SER A 156 -15.72 -2.06 12.99
N ASP A 157 -16.32 -2.03 14.18
CA ASP A 157 -15.92 -1.10 15.25
C ASP A 157 -14.50 -1.37 15.77
N GLY A 158 -14.00 -2.60 15.58
CA GLY A 158 -12.61 -2.98 15.85
C GLY A 158 -11.80 -2.99 14.55
N ALA A 159 -10.72 -2.22 14.49
CA ALA A 159 -9.78 -2.39 13.40
C ALA A 159 -9.24 -3.82 13.41
N PRO A 160 -9.34 -4.56 12.31
CA PRO A 160 -8.80 -5.91 12.25
C PRO A 160 -7.27 -5.82 12.38
N TRP A 161 -6.73 -6.49 13.36
CA TRP A 161 -5.31 -6.46 13.67
C TRP A 161 -4.50 -7.21 12.63
N THR A 162 -3.37 -6.65 12.22
CA THR A 162 -2.55 -7.21 11.15
C THR A 162 -1.17 -7.67 11.61
N VAL A 163 -0.67 -7.13 12.73
CA VAL A 163 0.69 -7.40 13.22
C VAL A 163 0.75 -7.52 14.74
N PRO A 164 1.69 -8.34 15.29
CA PRO A 164 2.55 -9.31 14.62
C PRO A 164 1.84 -10.65 14.35
N VAL A 165 2.29 -11.39 13.35
CA VAL A 165 1.91 -12.79 13.15
C VAL A 165 2.69 -13.66 14.13
N PRO A 166 2.10 -14.72 14.77
CA PRO A 166 0.72 -15.19 14.63
C PRO A 166 -0.25 -14.59 15.66
N SER A 167 0.18 -13.66 16.50
CA SER A 167 -0.60 -13.08 17.61
C SER A 167 -0.78 -11.57 17.41
N PRO A 168 -1.65 -11.14 16.49
CA PRO A 168 -1.78 -9.74 16.14
C PRO A 168 -2.31 -8.92 17.32
N ALA A 169 -1.73 -7.76 17.53
CA ALA A 169 -2.02 -6.85 18.64
C ALA A 169 -2.54 -5.47 18.19
N TYR A 170 -2.32 -5.12 16.92
CA TYR A 170 -2.79 -3.87 16.32
C TYR A 170 -2.85 -3.94 14.80
N ALA A 171 -3.54 -2.98 14.18
CA ALA A 171 -3.56 -2.77 12.74
C ALA A 171 -2.62 -1.64 12.35
N CYS A 172 -1.78 -1.85 11.33
CA CYS A 172 -0.99 -0.81 10.68
C CYS A 172 -1.09 -0.89 9.15
N ASP A 173 -1.68 -1.96 8.63
CA ASP A 173 -1.93 -2.20 7.22
C ASP A 173 -3.34 -1.78 6.87
N TRP A 174 -3.48 -0.90 5.89
CA TRP A 174 -4.75 -0.27 5.58
C TRP A 174 -5.02 -0.23 4.08
N LEU A 175 -6.31 -0.32 3.75
CA LEU A 175 -6.87 0.06 2.46
C LEU A 175 -7.84 1.22 2.70
N ILE A 176 -7.50 2.40 2.20
CA ILE A 176 -8.27 3.63 2.34
C ILE A 176 -8.57 4.21 0.97
N TYR A 177 -9.60 5.04 0.83
CA TYR A 177 -10.04 5.52 -0.48
C TYR A 177 -10.62 6.94 -0.44
N ALA A 178 -10.58 7.59 -1.58
CA ALA A 178 -11.16 8.92 -1.80
C ALA A 178 -11.65 9.09 -3.25
N PRO A 179 -12.70 9.90 -3.50
CA PRO A 179 -13.61 10.44 -2.49
C PRO A 179 -14.59 9.35 -1.97
N ASN A 180 -15.24 9.60 -0.83
CA ASN A 180 -16.11 8.62 -0.18
C ASN A 180 -17.26 8.13 -1.08
N GLU A 181 -17.84 9.03 -1.86
CA GLU A 181 -18.96 8.73 -2.76
C GLU A 181 -18.59 7.85 -3.96
N ALA A 182 -17.30 7.76 -4.31
CA ALA A 182 -16.85 6.99 -5.48
C ALA A 182 -16.87 5.48 -5.24
N PHE A 183 -16.83 5.05 -3.99
CA PHE A 183 -16.74 3.64 -3.64
C PHE A 183 -17.80 3.21 -2.61
N THR A 184 -18.16 1.93 -2.69
CA THR A 184 -18.90 1.26 -1.61
C THR A 184 -18.11 0.05 -1.18
N VAL A 185 -17.71 -0.01 0.09
CA VAL A 185 -17.03 -1.18 0.67
C VAL A 185 -18.04 -2.28 0.88
N LYS A 186 -17.83 -3.43 0.24
CA LYS A 186 -18.66 -4.64 0.35
C LYS A 186 -18.11 -5.65 1.34
N ALA A 187 -16.78 -5.71 1.45
CA ALA A 187 -16.08 -6.54 2.42
C ALA A 187 -14.73 -5.91 2.79
N TYR A 188 -14.29 -6.16 4.02
CA TYR A 188 -12.97 -5.78 4.51
C TYR A 188 -12.52 -6.82 5.52
N ASN A 189 -11.48 -7.59 5.20
CA ASN A 189 -11.06 -8.75 5.99
C ASN A 189 -9.55 -8.79 6.15
N VAL A 190 -9.09 -9.42 7.24
CA VAL A 190 -7.70 -9.84 7.43
C VAL A 190 -7.59 -11.33 7.16
N CYS A 191 -6.58 -11.72 6.39
CA CYS A 191 -6.35 -13.10 6.00
C CYS A 191 -5.54 -13.86 7.06
N TYR A 192 -6.10 -14.15 8.23
CA TYR A 192 -5.45 -14.85 9.35
C TYR A 192 -4.95 -16.26 9.03
N TRP A 193 -5.33 -16.82 7.88
CA TRP A 193 -4.81 -18.09 7.39
C TRP A 193 -3.41 -17.98 6.74
N ALA A 194 -2.94 -16.76 6.42
CA ALA A 194 -1.65 -16.48 5.81
C ALA A 194 -0.61 -16.19 6.91
N ASP A 195 -0.30 -17.20 7.73
CA ASP A 195 0.49 -17.08 8.95
C ASP A 195 1.98 -17.46 8.78
N LYS A 196 2.45 -17.62 7.54
CA LYS A 196 3.83 -18.05 7.21
C LYS A 196 4.52 -17.18 6.17
N GLU A 197 3.77 -16.31 5.51
CA GLU A 197 4.23 -15.56 4.36
C GLU A 197 4.87 -14.22 4.73
N SER A 198 4.53 -13.68 5.91
CA SER A 198 5.01 -12.39 6.43
C SER A 198 4.80 -12.34 7.93
N ASP A 199 5.41 -11.39 8.60
CA ASP A 199 5.11 -10.99 9.98
C ASP A 199 3.87 -10.07 10.08
N HIS A 200 3.28 -9.69 8.92
CA HIS A 200 1.99 -9.01 8.80
C HIS A 200 0.95 -9.90 8.13
N TYR A 201 -0.29 -9.86 8.61
CA TYR A 201 -1.42 -10.48 7.92
C TYR A 201 -1.92 -9.61 6.77
N PRO A 202 -2.18 -10.19 5.57
CA PRO A 202 -2.74 -9.44 4.45
C PRO A 202 -4.13 -8.91 4.75
N VAL A 203 -4.40 -7.68 4.27
CA VAL A 203 -5.73 -7.06 4.27
C VAL A 203 -6.35 -7.19 2.89
N VAL A 204 -7.59 -7.62 2.81
CA VAL A 204 -8.36 -7.72 1.57
C VAL A 204 -9.66 -6.97 1.70
N ALA A 205 -9.95 -6.11 0.72
CA ALA A 205 -11.22 -5.40 0.65
C ALA A 205 -11.87 -5.58 -0.73
N THR A 206 -13.19 -5.59 -0.74
CA THR A 206 -14.00 -5.56 -1.97
C THR A 206 -14.69 -4.22 -2.08
N TYR A 207 -14.39 -3.50 -3.15
CA TYR A 207 -14.98 -2.22 -3.47
C TYR A 207 -15.91 -2.33 -4.69
N LEU A 208 -17.10 -1.74 -4.58
CA LEU A 208 -17.91 -1.42 -5.74
C LEU A 208 -17.57 0.01 -6.16
N ILE A 209 -17.08 0.19 -7.38
CA ILE A 209 -16.81 1.51 -7.98
C ILE A 209 -18.14 2.03 -8.55
N LYS A 210 -18.54 3.22 -8.18
CA LYS A 210 -19.79 3.86 -8.66
C LYS A 210 -19.63 4.56 -9.99
#